data_c14b9b6d799c34e5139a6b722f30953e
#
_entry.id   c14b9b6d799c34e5139a6b722f30953e
#
_cell.length_a   1.000
_cell.length_b   1.000
_cell.length_c   1.000
_cell.angle_alpha   90.00
_cell.angle_beta   90.00
_cell.angle_gamma   90.00
#
_symmetry.space_group_name_H-M   'P 1'
#
loop_
_entity.id
_entity.type
_entity.pdbx_description
1 polymer ?
#
loop_
_entity_poly.entity_id
_entity_poly.type
_entity_poly.pdbx_seq_one_letter_code
_entity_poly.pdbx_strand_id
1 'polypeptide(L)'
;MKKIFQNKNELLNYTVSIIKENKYPLIISGGNSIKNIFKNIDQKIKNIILLSDERMVKKFSKFRNDLFFEKLIKKKLILRKNFISYRLPKINKMHLSKLNKKIDKLNFKIAILGLGSNGHFASIFERKKESCSYYSIQNSPKFPKSRVTISLTKLKKCNRIIFIASMKNKKNLGIY
;
A
#
# COMPACT_ATOMS: atom_id res chain seq x y z
N MET A 1 9.96 -16.88 -7.39
CA MET A 1 9.13 -18.03 -6.96
C MET A 1 7.71 -17.53 -6.67
N LYS A 2 6.68 -18.11 -7.27
CA LYS A 2 5.27 -17.80 -7.07
C LYS A 2 4.72 -18.72 -5.98
N LYS A 3 4.13 -18.16 -4.92
CA LYS A 3 3.47 -18.93 -3.85
C LYS A 3 1.98 -18.57 -3.84
N ILE A 4 1.11 -19.54 -3.96
CA ILE A 4 -0.35 -19.37 -3.98
C ILE A 4 -0.91 -20.01 -2.71
N PHE A 5 -1.72 -19.27 -1.96
CA PHE A 5 -2.41 -19.76 -0.79
C PHE A 5 -3.90 -19.96 -1.12
N GLN A 6 -4.42 -21.13 -0.89
CA GLN A 6 -5.84 -21.43 -1.03
C GLN A 6 -6.61 -21.07 0.25
N ASN A 7 -5.97 -21.20 1.39
CA ASN A 7 -6.53 -20.89 2.69
C ASN A 7 -6.21 -19.44 3.10
N LYS A 8 -7.26 -18.72 3.51
CA LYS A 8 -7.15 -17.32 3.96
C LYS A 8 -6.27 -17.19 5.21
N ASN A 9 -6.36 -18.12 6.16
CA ASN A 9 -5.61 -18.07 7.41
C ASN A 9 -4.12 -18.32 7.16
N GLU A 10 -3.77 -19.25 6.28
CA GLU A 10 -2.38 -19.47 5.87
C GLU A 10 -1.76 -18.21 5.23
N LEU A 11 -2.51 -17.55 4.33
CA LEU A 11 -2.05 -16.30 3.74
C LEU A 11 -1.87 -15.21 4.78
N LEU A 12 -2.80 -15.10 5.75
CA LEU A 12 -2.70 -14.14 6.85
C LEU A 12 -1.47 -14.40 7.70
N ASN A 13 -1.29 -15.65 8.18
CA ASN A 13 -0.15 -16.04 9.02
C ASN A 13 1.18 -15.81 8.29
N TYR A 14 1.27 -16.22 7.04
CA TYR A 14 2.45 -15.98 6.21
C TYR A 14 2.76 -14.49 6.04
N THR A 15 1.72 -13.66 5.82
CA THR A 15 1.93 -12.21 5.65
C THR A 15 2.32 -11.55 6.97
N VAL A 16 1.76 -12.00 8.09
CA VAL A 16 2.11 -11.53 9.43
C VAL A 16 3.56 -11.90 9.77
N SER A 17 4.01 -13.14 9.50
CA SER A 17 5.39 -13.55 9.75
C SER A 17 6.38 -12.69 8.94
N ILE A 18 6.08 -12.45 7.66
CA ILE A 18 6.90 -11.56 6.82
C ILE A 18 7.00 -10.14 7.40
N ILE A 19 5.91 -9.57 7.91
CA ILE A 19 5.95 -8.23 8.52
C ILE A 19 6.79 -8.25 9.80
N LYS A 20 6.69 -9.30 10.61
CA LYS A 20 7.41 -9.43 11.89
C LYS A 20 8.92 -9.66 11.68
N GLU A 21 9.30 -10.50 10.75
CA GLU A 21 10.68 -10.92 10.50
C GLU A 21 11.46 -9.94 9.62
N ASN A 22 10.75 -9.16 8.79
CA ASN A 22 11.38 -8.24 7.85
C ASN A 22 11.99 -7.03 8.55
N LYS A 23 13.25 -6.71 8.21
CA LYS A 23 13.99 -5.54 8.72
C LYS A 23 13.92 -4.31 7.80
N TYR A 24 13.45 -4.48 6.57
CA TYR A 24 13.40 -3.42 5.56
C TYR A 24 12.10 -2.63 5.59
N PRO A 25 12.06 -1.43 5.00
CA PRO A 25 10.83 -0.70 4.75
C PRO A 25 9.83 -1.51 3.93
N LEU A 26 8.54 -1.34 4.22
CA LEU A 26 7.42 -2.04 3.58
C LEU A 26 6.57 -1.07 2.77
N ILE A 27 6.10 -1.49 1.60
CA ILE A 27 5.03 -0.81 0.85
C ILE A 27 3.73 -1.54 1.15
N ILE A 28 2.70 -0.85 1.62
CA ILE A 28 1.45 -1.48 2.05
C ILE A 28 0.24 -0.71 1.52
N SER A 29 -0.77 -1.42 1.00
CA SER A 29 -2.05 -0.83 0.61
C SER A 29 -2.97 -0.52 1.80
N GLY A 30 -3.98 0.33 1.60
CA GLY A 30 -4.94 0.75 2.63
C GLY A 30 -6.26 -0.02 2.66
N GLY A 31 -6.47 -1.01 1.79
CA GLY A 31 -7.76 -1.70 1.63
C GLY A 31 -8.17 -2.63 2.79
N ASN A 32 -9.43 -3.09 2.77
CA ASN A 32 -9.97 -3.94 3.85
C ASN A 32 -9.24 -5.28 4.02
N SER A 33 -8.76 -5.88 2.93
CA SER A 33 -7.96 -7.12 2.98
C SER A 33 -6.69 -6.93 3.81
N ILE A 34 -6.05 -5.77 3.68
CA ILE A 34 -4.85 -5.40 4.43
C ILE A 34 -5.19 -5.13 5.91
N LYS A 35 -6.31 -4.44 6.19
CA LYS A 35 -6.74 -4.19 7.57
C LYS A 35 -6.88 -5.47 8.38
N ASN A 36 -7.37 -6.54 7.75
CA ASN A 36 -7.52 -7.85 8.40
C ASN A 36 -6.18 -8.47 8.80
N ILE A 37 -5.10 -8.27 8.00
CA ILE A 37 -3.75 -8.71 8.36
C ILE A 37 -3.28 -8.01 9.64
N PHE A 38 -3.40 -6.68 9.66
CA PHE A 38 -2.93 -5.88 10.79
C PHE A 38 -3.74 -6.06 12.08
N LYS A 39 -4.99 -6.55 11.99
CA LYS A 39 -5.78 -6.92 13.19
C LYS A 39 -5.17 -8.09 13.95
N ASN A 40 -4.40 -8.96 13.28
CA ASN A 40 -3.74 -10.12 13.86
C ASN A 40 -2.28 -9.82 14.27
N ILE A 41 -1.86 -8.56 14.24
CA ILE A 41 -0.55 -8.13 14.72
C ILE A 41 -0.74 -7.52 16.11
N ASP A 42 -0.26 -8.23 17.11
CA ASP A 42 -0.34 -7.90 18.54
C ASP A 42 0.88 -7.16 19.08
N GLN A 43 1.96 -7.12 18.30
CA GLN A 43 3.23 -6.51 18.70
C GLN A 43 3.55 -5.28 17.86
N LYS A 44 4.48 -4.46 18.38
CA LYS A 44 4.94 -3.25 17.70
C LYS A 44 5.62 -3.57 16.37
N ILE A 45 5.22 -2.87 15.31
CA ILE A 45 5.84 -2.92 14.00
C ILE A 45 6.95 -1.87 13.96
N LYS A 46 8.19 -2.32 13.86
CA LYS A 46 9.38 -1.46 13.84
C LYS A 46 9.70 -0.92 12.44
N ASN A 47 9.18 -1.56 11.40
CA ASN A 47 9.43 -1.21 10.00
C ASN A 47 8.92 0.18 9.65
N ILE A 48 9.60 0.83 8.71
CA ILE A 48 9.04 1.99 8.01
C ILE A 48 7.96 1.46 7.05
N ILE A 49 6.77 2.02 7.12
CA ILE A 49 5.64 1.69 6.27
C ILE A 49 5.36 2.85 5.31
N LEU A 50 5.41 2.59 4.02
CA LEU A 50 4.93 3.48 2.97
C LEU A 50 3.54 3.02 2.52
N LEU A 51 2.56 3.89 2.63
CA LEU A 51 1.24 3.65 2.07
C LEU A 51 1.31 3.71 0.54
N SER A 52 0.88 2.66 -0.14
CA SER A 52 1.04 2.51 -1.60
C SER A 52 0.28 3.56 -2.42
N ASP A 53 -0.87 3.98 -1.92
CA ASP A 53 -1.69 5.02 -2.55
C ASP A 53 -2.54 5.76 -1.52
N GLU A 54 -2.88 7.01 -1.82
CA GLU A 54 -3.80 7.78 -1.00
C GLU A 54 -4.78 8.58 -1.86
N ARG A 55 -5.98 8.82 -1.32
CA ARG A 55 -7.07 9.54 -1.96
C ARG A 55 -7.04 11.02 -1.55
N MET A 56 -7.10 11.90 -2.54
CA MET A 56 -7.13 13.35 -2.31
C MET A 56 -8.52 13.78 -1.89
N VAL A 57 -8.78 13.72 -0.61
CA VAL A 57 -10.06 14.04 0.01
C VAL A 57 -9.84 14.82 1.32
N LYS A 58 -10.90 15.43 1.84
CA LYS A 58 -10.84 16.17 3.12
C LYS A 58 -10.29 15.30 4.25
N LYS A 59 -9.63 15.93 5.24
CA LYS A 59 -8.90 15.27 6.35
C LYS A 59 -9.72 14.19 7.08
N PHE A 60 -11.00 14.38 7.28
CA PHE A 60 -11.87 13.46 8.02
C PHE A 60 -12.70 12.54 7.12
N SER A 61 -12.43 12.51 5.82
CA SER A 61 -13.16 11.66 4.88
C SER A 61 -12.90 10.18 5.13
N LYS A 62 -13.97 9.38 5.21
CA LYS A 62 -13.91 7.91 5.31
C LYS A 62 -13.18 7.23 4.15
N PHE A 63 -13.00 7.94 3.05
CA PHE A 63 -12.29 7.42 1.86
C PHE A 63 -10.77 7.44 1.98
N ARG A 64 -10.20 8.02 3.02
CA ARG A 64 -8.75 8.01 3.24
C ARG A 64 -8.24 6.61 3.57
N ASN A 65 -7.14 6.23 2.94
CA ASN A 65 -6.48 4.96 3.20
C ASN A 65 -5.71 4.96 4.52
N ASP A 66 -5.13 6.09 4.91
CA ASP A 66 -4.28 6.19 6.09
C ASP A 66 -5.07 6.17 7.43
N LEU A 67 -6.40 6.37 7.43
CA LEU A 67 -7.20 6.39 8.67
C LEU A 67 -7.01 5.13 9.54
N PHE A 68 -6.85 3.98 8.91
CA PHE A 68 -6.61 2.75 9.64
C PHE A 68 -5.23 2.76 10.33
N PHE A 69 -4.20 3.20 9.62
CA PHE A 69 -2.84 3.30 10.16
C PHE A 69 -2.75 4.38 11.25
N GLU A 70 -3.51 5.47 11.13
CA GLU A 70 -3.62 6.47 12.20
C GLU A 70 -4.16 5.85 13.52
N LYS A 71 -5.09 4.90 13.43
CA LYS A 71 -5.56 4.14 14.61
C LYS A 71 -4.46 3.27 15.21
N LEU A 72 -3.65 2.61 14.37
CA LEU A 72 -2.51 1.79 14.83
C LEU A 72 -1.42 2.65 15.48
N ILE A 73 -1.20 3.87 14.96
CA ILE A 73 -0.28 4.83 15.55
C ILE A 73 -0.78 5.31 16.93
N LYS A 74 -2.08 5.63 17.05
CA LYS A 74 -2.69 5.98 18.34
C LYS A 74 -2.55 4.86 19.38
N LYS A 75 -2.65 3.60 18.94
CA LYS A 75 -2.43 2.40 19.78
C LYS A 75 -0.94 2.09 20.03
N LYS A 76 -0.01 2.91 19.56
CA LYS A 76 1.44 2.73 19.68
C LYS A 76 1.98 1.44 19.04
N LEU A 77 1.21 0.81 18.14
CA LEU A 77 1.63 -0.36 17.36
C LEU A 77 2.55 0.02 16.20
N ILE A 78 2.45 1.24 15.71
CA ILE A 78 3.34 1.84 14.70
C ILE A 78 3.81 3.19 15.23
N LEU A 79 5.10 3.50 15.12
CA LEU A 79 5.60 4.82 15.44
C LEU A 79 5.25 5.82 14.33
N ARG A 80 4.83 7.05 14.69
CA ARG A 80 4.52 8.12 13.72
C ARG A 80 5.64 8.36 12.72
N LYS A 81 6.89 8.39 13.16
CA LYS A 81 8.07 8.57 12.31
C LYS A 81 8.28 7.46 11.29
N ASN A 82 7.74 6.27 11.55
CA ASN A 82 7.84 5.09 10.69
C ASN A 82 6.69 4.97 9.69
N PHE A 83 5.72 5.89 9.67
CA PHE A 83 4.61 5.86 8.73
C PHE A 83 4.68 7.00 7.72
N ILE A 84 4.74 6.64 6.44
CA ILE A 84 4.82 7.56 5.29
C ILE A 84 3.53 7.44 4.49
N SER A 85 2.81 8.54 4.34
CA SER A 85 1.64 8.68 3.47
C SER A 85 1.55 10.09 2.91
N TYR A 86 0.82 10.26 1.82
CA TYR A 86 0.47 11.58 1.31
C TYR A 86 -0.72 12.12 2.11
N ARG A 87 -0.55 13.24 2.82
CA ARG A 87 -1.53 13.71 3.81
C ARG A 87 -2.32 14.96 3.43
N LEU A 88 -1.99 15.58 2.31
CA LEU A 88 -2.68 16.78 1.86
C LEU A 88 -3.99 16.43 1.15
N PRO A 89 -5.05 17.25 1.29
CA PRO A 89 -6.34 17.01 0.64
C PRO A 89 -6.33 17.30 -0.85
N LYS A 90 -5.31 18.03 -1.33
CA LYS A 90 -5.09 18.39 -2.73
C LYS A 90 -3.66 18.07 -3.14
N ILE A 91 -3.45 17.90 -4.44
CA ILE A 91 -2.12 17.66 -4.98
C ILE A 91 -1.29 18.95 -4.88
N ASN A 92 -0.13 18.82 -4.23
CA ASN A 92 0.88 19.85 -4.14
C ASN A 92 2.19 19.29 -4.72
N LYS A 93 2.66 19.86 -5.82
CA LYS A 93 3.83 19.37 -6.56
C LYS A 93 5.11 19.41 -5.73
N MET A 94 5.32 20.47 -4.94
CA MET A 94 6.49 20.59 -4.07
C MET A 94 6.47 19.55 -2.95
N HIS A 95 5.31 19.33 -2.31
CA HIS A 95 5.17 18.28 -1.30
C HIS A 95 5.40 16.89 -1.89
N LEU A 96 4.87 16.62 -3.08
CA LEU A 96 5.07 15.35 -3.78
C LEU A 96 6.55 15.13 -4.14
N SER A 97 7.26 16.17 -4.58
CA SER A 97 8.71 16.11 -4.84
C SER A 97 9.51 15.80 -3.57
N LYS A 98 9.22 16.48 -2.45
CA LYS A 98 9.86 16.19 -1.15
C LYS A 98 9.58 14.74 -0.70
N LEU A 99 8.36 14.25 -0.90
CA LEU A 99 7.98 12.87 -0.58
C LEU A 99 8.77 11.88 -1.45
N ASN A 100 8.89 12.12 -2.75
CA ASN A 100 9.68 11.30 -3.67
C ASN A 100 11.15 11.21 -3.22
N LYS A 101 11.79 12.34 -2.92
CA LYS A 101 13.19 12.37 -2.41
C LYS A 101 13.34 11.50 -1.15
N LYS A 102 12.34 11.50 -0.25
CA LYS A 102 12.34 10.65 0.94
C LYS A 102 12.18 9.17 0.59
N ILE A 103 11.24 8.84 -0.31
CA ILE A 103 10.96 7.47 -0.74
C ILE A 103 12.15 6.87 -1.49
N ASP A 104 12.83 7.66 -2.31
CA ASP A 104 13.96 7.20 -3.13
C ASP A 104 15.17 6.79 -2.30
N LYS A 105 15.37 7.38 -1.13
CA LYS A 105 16.41 7.00 -0.17
C LYS A 105 16.12 5.68 0.56
N LEU A 106 14.91 5.13 0.46
CA LEU A 106 14.51 3.93 1.17
C LEU A 106 14.58 2.70 0.28
N ASN A 107 15.16 1.63 0.82
CA ASN A 107 15.29 0.35 0.13
C ASN A 107 14.11 -0.56 0.47
N PHE A 108 13.04 -0.46 -0.28
CA PHE A 108 11.88 -1.33 -0.13
C PHE A 108 12.14 -2.69 -0.76
N LYS A 109 12.06 -3.74 0.04
CA LYS A 109 12.25 -5.13 -0.44
C LYS A 109 10.91 -5.86 -0.61
N ILE A 110 9.88 -5.42 0.09
CA ILE A 110 8.59 -6.10 0.16
C ILE A 110 7.46 -5.11 -0.05
N ALA A 111 6.51 -5.48 -0.91
CA ALA A 111 5.23 -4.81 -1.08
C ALA A 111 4.07 -5.76 -0.78
N ILE A 112 3.08 -5.31 0.00
CA ILE A 112 1.86 -6.04 0.34
C ILE A 112 0.67 -5.24 -0.18
N LEU A 113 0.05 -5.73 -1.24
CA LEU A 113 -0.93 -4.99 -2.03
C LEU A 113 -2.27 -5.73 -2.08
N GLY A 114 -3.35 -4.99 -1.85
CA GLY A 114 -4.69 -5.50 -2.15
C GLY A 114 -4.94 -5.49 -3.65
N LEU A 115 -5.48 -6.59 -4.18
CA LEU A 115 -5.91 -6.67 -5.58
C LEU A 115 -7.40 -6.35 -5.70
N GLY A 116 -7.73 -5.38 -6.52
CA GLY A 116 -9.12 -5.00 -6.81
C GLY A 116 -9.82 -6.00 -7.76
N SER A 117 -11.14 -5.92 -7.84
CA SER A 117 -11.97 -6.83 -8.67
C SER A 117 -11.65 -6.78 -10.18
N ASN A 118 -11.13 -5.65 -10.64
CA ASN A 118 -10.70 -5.43 -12.03
C ASN A 118 -9.18 -5.58 -12.21
N GLY A 119 -8.49 -6.24 -11.28
CA GLY A 119 -7.05 -6.50 -11.38
C GLY A 119 -6.13 -5.34 -10.99
N HIS A 120 -6.65 -4.12 -10.71
CA HIS A 120 -5.81 -3.01 -10.27
C HIS A 120 -5.25 -3.24 -8.84
N PHE A 121 -4.10 -2.68 -8.56
CA PHE A 121 -3.49 -2.61 -7.23
C PHE A 121 -2.97 -1.20 -6.94
N ALA A 122 -2.91 -0.81 -5.68
CA ALA A 122 -2.72 0.58 -5.30
C ALA A 122 -3.74 1.48 -6.03
N SER A 123 -3.30 2.53 -6.73
CA SER A 123 -4.13 3.26 -7.71
C SER A 123 -3.55 3.17 -9.12
N ILE A 124 -2.94 2.03 -9.47
CA ILE A 124 -2.43 1.73 -10.81
C ILE A 124 -3.54 1.01 -11.59
N PHE A 125 -4.21 1.74 -12.48
CA PHE A 125 -5.29 1.23 -13.32
C PHE A 125 -4.80 0.91 -14.74
N GLU A 126 -3.72 1.54 -15.16
CA GLU A 126 -3.09 1.40 -16.46
C GLU A 126 -1.59 1.17 -16.30
N ARG A 127 -0.99 0.43 -17.24
CA ARG A 127 0.47 0.25 -17.30
C ARG A 127 1.10 1.50 -17.89
N LYS A 128 1.56 2.39 -17.04
CA LYS A 128 2.24 3.61 -17.42
C LYS A 128 3.68 3.61 -16.91
N LYS A 129 4.60 4.02 -17.75
CA LYS A 129 6.00 4.21 -17.34
C LYS A 129 6.13 5.56 -16.64
N GLU A 130 6.46 5.51 -15.36
CA GLU A 130 6.66 6.71 -14.55
C GLU A 130 8.12 6.79 -14.10
N SER A 131 8.72 7.97 -14.24
CA SER A 131 10.10 8.24 -13.80
C SER A 131 10.23 8.43 -12.29
N CYS A 132 9.16 8.88 -11.61
CA CYS A 132 9.13 9.13 -10.18
C CYS A 132 8.61 7.94 -9.38
N SER A 133 8.97 7.87 -8.09
CA SER A 133 8.48 6.81 -7.19
C SER A 133 7.00 6.93 -6.86
N TYR A 134 6.51 8.18 -6.74
CA TYR A 134 5.12 8.48 -6.39
C TYR A 134 4.58 9.54 -7.33
N TYR A 135 3.40 9.33 -7.91
CA TYR A 135 2.78 10.26 -8.86
C TYR A 135 1.30 10.50 -8.58
N SER A 136 0.74 11.52 -9.19
CA SER A 136 -0.66 11.90 -9.02
C SER A 136 -1.53 11.42 -10.18
N ILE A 137 -2.76 11.04 -9.85
CA ILE A 137 -3.83 10.68 -10.79
C ILE A 137 -5.02 11.60 -10.51
N GLN A 138 -5.51 12.30 -11.55
CA GLN A 138 -6.66 13.21 -11.42
C GLN A 138 -7.97 12.51 -11.74
N ASN A 139 -7.99 11.64 -12.75
CA ASN A 139 -9.20 11.01 -13.31
C ASN A 139 -9.18 9.50 -13.11
N SER A 140 -9.05 9.06 -11.85
CA SER A 140 -9.20 7.63 -11.51
C SER A 140 -10.57 7.10 -11.97
N PRO A 141 -10.67 5.88 -12.53
CA PRO A 141 -11.94 5.29 -12.92
C PRO A 141 -12.87 5.02 -11.73
N LYS A 142 -12.31 5.01 -10.51
CA LYS A 142 -13.07 4.81 -9.26
C LYS A 142 -13.04 6.06 -8.38
N PHE A 143 -14.16 6.35 -7.72
CA PHE A 143 -14.21 7.42 -6.71
C PHE A 143 -13.37 7.06 -5.47
N PRO A 144 -12.68 8.04 -4.85
CA PRO A 144 -12.42 9.42 -5.29
C PRO A 144 -11.52 9.47 -6.54
N LYS A 145 -11.78 10.45 -7.41
CA LYS A 145 -11.11 10.59 -8.72
C LYS A 145 -9.64 11.00 -8.59
N SER A 146 -9.34 11.90 -7.66
CA SER A 146 -7.99 12.42 -7.45
C SER A 146 -7.22 11.57 -6.43
N ARG A 147 -6.02 11.11 -6.80
CA ARG A 147 -5.20 10.20 -5.99
C ARG A 147 -3.71 10.48 -6.17
N VAL A 148 -2.91 10.00 -5.23
CA VAL A 148 -1.48 9.77 -5.42
C VAL A 148 -1.20 8.29 -5.25
N THR A 149 -0.23 7.76 -5.97
CA THR A 149 0.10 6.33 -5.96
C THR A 149 1.58 6.08 -6.19
N ILE A 150 2.05 4.97 -5.67
CA ILE A 150 3.36 4.44 -5.99
C ILE A 150 3.42 4.08 -7.47
N SER A 151 4.59 4.26 -8.10
CA SER A 151 4.80 3.87 -9.49
C SER A 151 5.09 2.37 -9.63
N LEU A 152 4.75 1.82 -10.79
CA LEU A 152 5.12 0.45 -11.14
C LEU A 152 6.65 0.28 -11.18
N THR A 153 7.37 1.31 -11.63
CA THR A 153 8.84 1.34 -11.64
C THR A 153 9.43 1.16 -10.24
N LYS A 154 8.84 1.80 -9.21
CA LYS A 154 9.28 1.62 -7.82
C LYS A 154 8.91 0.24 -7.29
N LEU A 155 7.71 -0.26 -7.57
CA LEU A 155 7.27 -1.60 -7.14
C LEU A 155 8.15 -2.71 -7.72
N LYS A 156 8.58 -2.61 -8.98
CA LYS A 156 9.48 -3.59 -9.62
C LYS A 156 10.84 -3.71 -8.95
N LYS A 157 11.25 -2.74 -8.13
CA LYS A 157 12.48 -2.82 -7.32
C LYS A 157 12.33 -3.64 -6.04
N CYS A 158 11.10 -4.04 -5.68
CA CYS A 158 10.87 -4.94 -4.56
C CYS A 158 11.24 -6.38 -4.94
N ASN A 159 11.94 -7.06 -4.03
CA ASN A 159 12.29 -8.49 -4.23
C ASN A 159 11.06 -9.38 -4.13
N ARG A 160 10.02 -8.94 -3.40
CA ARG A 160 8.79 -9.70 -3.17
C ARG A 160 7.58 -8.79 -3.20
N ILE A 161 6.58 -9.18 -3.98
CA ILE A 161 5.27 -8.52 -3.99
C ILE A 161 4.22 -9.57 -3.61
N ILE A 162 3.45 -9.28 -2.55
CA ILE A 162 2.37 -10.15 -2.06
C ILE A 162 1.06 -9.49 -2.45
N PHE A 163 0.28 -10.17 -3.28
CA PHE A 163 -1.07 -9.74 -3.63
C PHE A 163 -2.11 -10.43 -2.76
N ILE A 164 -2.96 -9.65 -2.12
CA ILE A 164 -4.08 -10.12 -1.32
C ILE A 164 -5.37 -9.92 -2.13
N ALA A 165 -5.91 -11.01 -2.65
CA ALA A 165 -7.15 -11.02 -3.42
C ALA A 165 -8.31 -11.62 -2.63
N SER A 166 -9.54 -11.12 -2.83
CA SER A 166 -10.76 -11.79 -2.38
C SER A 166 -11.08 -12.99 -3.27
N MET A 167 -11.62 -14.08 -2.70
CA MET A 167 -12.06 -15.27 -3.45
C MET A 167 -13.05 -14.92 -4.58
N LYS A 168 -13.92 -13.92 -4.37
CA LYS A 168 -14.85 -13.41 -5.40
C LYS A 168 -14.15 -12.83 -6.65
N ASN A 169 -12.87 -12.49 -6.54
CA ASN A 169 -12.10 -11.85 -7.61
C ASN A 169 -11.19 -12.81 -8.39
N LYS A 170 -11.21 -14.12 -8.06
CA LYS A 170 -10.33 -15.12 -8.72
C LYS A 170 -10.65 -15.33 -10.20
N LYS A 171 -11.89 -15.13 -10.64
CA LYS A 171 -12.30 -15.32 -12.05
C LYS A 171 -11.57 -14.39 -13.04
N ASN A 172 -10.95 -13.30 -12.57
CA ASN A 172 -10.27 -12.30 -13.41
C ASN A 172 -8.75 -12.24 -13.17
N LEU A 173 -8.20 -13.20 -12.45
CA LEU A 173 -6.75 -13.36 -12.34
C LEU A 173 -6.24 -14.10 -13.60
N GLY A 174 -6.16 -13.37 -14.70
CA GLY A 174 -5.27 -13.75 -15.79
C GLY A 174 -3.86 -13.90 -15.20
N ILE A 175 -3.27 -15.07 -15.40
CA ILE A 175 -1.88 -15.36 -15.03
C ILE A 175 -1.01 -14.52 -15.97
N TYR A 176 -0.37 -13.48 -15.47
CA TYR A 176 0.64 -12.71 -16.18
C TYR A 176 2.01 -13.03 -15.61
#